data_e0270d8154eae01d0332a3621ffaa510
#
_entry.id   e0270d8154eae01d0332a3621ffaa510
#
_cell.length_a   1.000
_cell.length_b   1.000
_cell.length_c   1.000
_cell.angle_alpha   90.00
_cell.angle_beta   90.00
_cell.angle_gamma   90.00
#
_symmetry.space_group_name_H-M   'P 1'
#
loop_
_entity.id
_entity.type
_entity.pdbx_description
1 polymer ?
#
loop_
_entity_poly.entity_id
_entity_poly.type
_entity_poly.pdbx_seq_one_letter_code
_entity_poly.pdbx_strand_id
1 'polypeptide(L)'
;DIWIGTNIGPLLLSQNSISEENPIFTQVKVPRNDGTNYADYLLSGVDISCMAVDGGNRKWFGTYNNGVYLISDNNIEQVQHFTAENSELLSNNILSMAINDVSGEVFFGTDKGLCSYMSDATAAAGEMEKDNVYAYPNPVKPDYTGLITVVGLSMNADVKITTSSGALVAQGKSNGGTFTWDGN
;
A
#
# COMPACT_ATOMS: atom_id res chain seq x y z
N ASP A 1 -10.33 9.08 -9.29
CA ASP A 1 -9.11 9.89 -9.41
C ASP A 1 -8.17 9.29 -10.45
N ILE A 2 -7.43 10.13 -11.19
CA ILE A 2 -6.39 9.71 -12.13
C ILE A 2 -5.05 10.24 -11.62
N TRP A 3 -4.07 9.35 -11.51
CA TRP A 3 -2.71 9.68 -11.13
C TRP A 3 -1.80 9.68 -12.35
N ILE A 4 -0.87 10.63 -12.40
CA ILE A 4 0.16 10.73 -13.44
C ILE A 4 1.53 10.87 -12.78
N GLY A 5 2.45 9.96 -13.12
CA GLY A 5 3.86 10.08 -12.76
C GLY A 5 4.54 11.13 -13.62
N THR A 6 5.31 12.02 -13.00
CA THR A 6 6.12 13.04 -13.69
C THR A 6 7.52 13.12 -13.08
N ASN A 7 8.40 13.87 -13.72
CA ASN A 7 9.75 14.13 -13.23
C ASN A 7 9.82 15.12 -12.05
N ILE A 8 8.70 15.69 -11.65
CA ILE A 8 8.61 16.59 -10.48
C ILE A 8 7.76 16.00 -9.35
N GLY A 9 7.39 14.72 -9.45
CA GLY A 9 6.51 13.99 -8.53
C GLY A 9 5.19 13.62 -9.16
N PRO A 10 4.30 12.94 -8.39
CA PRO A 10 3.00 12.54 -8.89
C PRO A 10 2.01 13.71 -8.97
N LEU A 11 1.19 13.71 -10.00
CA LEU A 11 0.06 14.61 -10.18
C LEU A 11 -1.26 13.84 -10.05
N LEU A 12 -2.26 14.50 -9.51
CA LEU A 12 -3.60 13.99 -9.29
C LEU A 12 -4.63 14.83 -10.07
N LEU A 13 -5.46 14.15 -10.85
CA LEU A 13 -6.71 14.69 -11.37
C LEU A 13 -7.86 14.09 -10.56
N SER A 14 -8.58 14.92 -9.82
CA SER A 14 -9.71 14.46 -9.02
C SER A 14 -10.86 14.00 -9.91
N GLN A 15 -11.64 13.04 -9.44
CA GLN A 15 -12.81 12.50 -10.15
C GLN A 15 -13.80 13.62 -10.53
N ASN A 16 -13.95 14.63 -9.68
CA ASN A 16 -14.86 15.74 -9.93
C ASN A 16 -14.40 16.61 -11.11
N SER A 17 -13.08 16.70 -11.34
CA SER A 17 -12.50 17.52 -12.42
C SER A 17 -12.35 16.79 -13.75
N ILE A 18 -12.59 15.48 -13.79
CA ILE A 18 -12.43 14.69 -15.04
C ILE A 18 -13.39 15.18 -16.15
N SER A 19 -14.58 15.64 -15.78
CA SER A 19 -15.62 16.10 -16.71
C SER A 19 -15.59 17.60 -16.99
N GLU A 20 -14.61 18.32 -16.43
CA GLU A 20 -14.47 19.75 -16.69
C GLU A 20 -13.91 20.02 -18.09
N GLU A 21 -14.28 21.15 -18.69
CA GLU A 21 -13.76 21.55 -20.02
C GLU A 21 -12.22 21.75 -20.02
N ASN A 22 -11.67 22.17 -18.85
CA ASN A 22 -10.23 22.35 -18.65
C ASN A 22 -9.81 21.66 -17.34
N PRO A 23 -9.59 20.35 -17.35
CA PRO A 23 -9.21 19.62 -16.14
C PRO A 23 -7.83 20.03 -15.63
N ILE A 24 -7.72 20.28 -14.32
CA ILE A 24 -6.47 20.73 -13.68
C ILE A 24 -5.87 19.58 -12.89
N PHE A 25 -4.64 19.21 -13.24
CA PHE A 25 -3.80 18.31 -12.45
C PHE A 25 -3.14 19.07 -11.31
N THR A 26 -3.22 18.52 -10.12
CA THR A 26 -2.67 19.14 -8.90
C THR A 26 -1.65 18.24 -8.24
N GLN A 27 -0.66 18.83 -7.59
CA GLN A 27 0.22 18.08 -6.67
C GLN A 27 -0.48 17.93 -5.31
N VAL A 28 -0.41 16.74 -4.74
CA VAL A 28 -0.96 16.46 -3.41
C VAL A 28 -0.09 17.13 -2.36
N LYS A 29 -0.70 17.88 -1.45
CA LYS A 29 -0.02 18.53 -0.32
C LYS A 29 0.06 17.60 0.87
N VAL A 30 1.23 17.49 1.46
CA VAL A 30 1.52 16.66 2.64
C VAL A 30 1.97 17.57 3.78
N PRO A 31 1.36 17.48 4.97
CA PRO A 31 1.78 18.26 6.15
C PRO A 31 3.24 17.95 6.52
N ARG A 32 4.01 18.96 6.88
CA ARG A 32 5.41 18.76 7.32
C ARG A 32 5.54 18.04 8.66
N ASN A 33 4.54 18.14 9.51
CA ASN A 33 4.56 17.60 10.88
C ASN A 33 5.74 18.09 11.74
N ASP A 34 6.26 19.27 11.44
CA ASP A 34 7.37 19.95 12.13
C ASP A 34 6.92 21.01 13.16
N GLY A 35 5.62 21.04 13.48
CA GLY A 35 4.99 22.02 14.34
C GLY A 35 4.59 23.33 13.62
N THR A 36 4.82 23.43 12.33
CA THR A 36 4.34 24.53 11.48
C THR A 36 3.05 24.12 10.74
N ASN A 37 2.32 25.10 10.22
CA ASN A 37 1.17 24.85 9.33
C ASN A 37 1.59 24.79 7.84
N TYR A 38 2.88 24.52 7.56
CA TYR A 38 3.36 24.38 6.20
C TYR A 38 3.14 22.96 5.66
N ALA A 39 2.98 22.87 4.35
CA ALA A 39 2.88 21.62 3.62
C ALA A 39 3.91 21.59 2.49
N ASP A 40 4.44 20.40 2.24
CA ASP A 40 5.23 20.09 1.05
C ASP A 40 4.35 19.39 0.01
N TYR A 41 4.88 19.16 -1.18
CA TYR A 41 4.21 18.34 -2.16
C TYR A 41 4.69 16.89 -2.07
N LEU A 42 3.76 15.95 -2.22
CA LEU A 42 4.05 14.52 -2.21
C LEU A 42 5.14 14.19 -3.22
N LEU A 43 6.23 13.56 -2.76
CA LEU A 43 7.38 13.16 -3.58
C LEU A 43 7.90 14.28 -4.51
N SER A 44 7.94 15.51 -4.00
CA SER A 44 8.36 16.69 -4.78
C SER A 44 9.79 16.52 -5.33
N GLY A 45 9.95 16.68 -6.63
CA GLY A 45 11.22 16.53 -7.32
C GLY A 45 11.69 15.09 -7.52
N VAL A 46 10.85 14.10 -7.22
CA VAL A 46 11.13 12.69 -7.48
C VAL A 46 10.63 12.33 -8.89
N ASP A 47 11.48 11.74 -9.70
CA ASP A 47 11.15 11.31 -11.06
C ASP A 47 10.43 9.94 -11.03
N ILE A 48 9.13 9.96 -11.29
CA ILE A 48 8.26 8.78 -11.23
C ILE A 48 8.29 8.05 -12.57
N SER A 49 8.77 6.81 -12.57
CA SER A 49 8.86 5.96 -13.77
C SER A 49 7.62 5.09 -14.00
N CYS A 50 7.03 4.59 -12.91
CA CYS A 50 5.85 3.75 -12.97
C CYS A 50 5.06 3.84 -11.66
N MET A 51 3.81 3.36 -11.68
CA MET A 51 2.96 3.39 -10.51
C MET A 51 1.90 2.29 -10.59
N ALA A 52 1.45 1.85 -9.40
CA ALA A 52 0.35 0.90 -9.23
C ALA A 52 -0.47 1.26 -7.98
N VAL A 53 -1.70 0.77 -7.91
CA VAL A 53 -2.58 0.92 -6.74
C VAL A 53 -2.91 -0.48 -6.25
N ASP A 54 -2.72 -0.73 -4.96
CA ASP A 54 -3.01 -2.03 -4.36
C ASP A 54 -4.45 -2.16 -3.86
N GLY A 55 -4.80 -3.34 -3.39
CA GLY A 55 -6.12 -3.65 -2.87
C GLY A 55 -6.54 -2.82 -1.65
N GLY A 56 -5.61 -2.22 -0.93
CA GLY A 56 -5.82 -1.27 0.16
C GLY A 56 -5.96 0.18 -0.31
N ASN A 57 -6.07 0.44 -1.62
CA ASN A 57 -6.07 1.78 -2.21
C ASN A 57 -4.80 2.59 -1.91
N ARG A 58 -3.69 1.92 -1.54
CA ARG A 58 -2.39 2.56 -1.35
C ARG A 58 -1.70 2.71 -2.71
N LYS A 59 -0.86 3.72 -2.84
CA LYS A 59 -0.19 4.08 -4.10
C LYS A 59 1.27 3.67 -4.03
N TRP A 60 1.68 2.86 -4.98
CA TRP A 60 3.06 2.43 -5.18
C TRP A 60 3.66 3.28 -6.30
N PHE A 61 4.76 3.97 -6.01
CA PHE A 61 5.50 4.79 -6.97
C PHE A 61 6.90 4.21 -7.17
N GLY A 62 7.15 3.67 -8.36
CA GLY A 62 8.49 3.35 -8.82
C GLY A 62 9.17 4.59 -9.38
N THR A 63 10.48 4.72 -9.18
CA THR A 63 11.23 5.94 -9.51
C THR A 63 12.49 5.64 -10.31
N TYR A 64 12.99 6.65 -10.98
CA TYR A 64 14.37 6.66 -11.49
C TYR A 64 15.31 7.05 -10.35
N ASN A 65 16.18 6.12 -9.93
CA ASN A 65 17.25 6.27 -8.92
C ASN A 65 16.85 6.45 -7.44
N ASN A 66 15.54 6.45 -7.07
CA ASN A 66 15.12 6.60 -5.68
C ASN A 66 14.35 5.38 -5.12
N GLY A 67 14.36 4.24 -5.83
CA GLY A 67 13.65 3.03 -5.40
C GLY A 67 12.13 3.13 -5.50
N VAL A 68 11.41 2.56 -4.53
CA VAL A 68 9.95 2.43 -4.52
C VAL A 68 9.37 3.08 -3.27
N TYR A 69 8.38 3.92 -3.45
CA TYR A 69 7.59 4.50 -2.35
C TYR A 69 6.21 3.87 -2.28
N LEU A 70 5.79 3.53 -1.08
CA LEU A 70 4.41 3.15 -0.75
C LEU A 70 3.76 4.29 0.03
N ILE A 71 2.69 4.83 -0.50
CA ILE A 71 1.92 5.92 0.08
C ILE A 71 0.56 5.40 0.51
N SER A 72 0.10 5.87 1.67
CA SER A 72 -1.18 5.50 2.28
C SER A 72 -2.40 5.76 1.37
N ASP A 73 -3.52 5.17 1.71
CA ASP A 73 -4.79 5.33 1.02
C ASP A 73 -5.30 6.78 1.01
N ASN A 74 -5.01 7.53 2.09
CA ASN A 74 -5.34 8.96 2.22
C ASN A 74 -4.37 9.90 1.48
N ASN A 75 -3.32 9.35 0.83
CA ASN A 75 -2.30 10.06 0.03
C ASN A 75 -1.38 11.00 0.84
N ILE A 76 -1.35 10.91 2.16
CA ILE A 76 -0.62 11.86 3.01
C ILE A 76 0.63 11.23 3.62
N GLU A 77 0.58 9.94 3.96
CA GLU A 77 1.64 9.27 4.71
C GLU A 77 2.50 8.40 3.80
N GLN A 78 3.81 8.52 3.93
CA GLN A 78 4.75 7.57 3.39
C GLN A 78 4.78 6.34 4.31
N VAL A 79 4.12 5.25 3.88
CA VAL A 79 4.06 3.98 4.64
C VAL A 79 5.40 3.28 4.61
N GLN A 80 6.04 3.23 3.42
CA GLN A 80 7.30 2.53 3.20
C GLN A 80 8.12 3.21 2.11
N HIS A 81 9.44 3.08 2.20
CA HIS A 81 10.37 3.45 1.15
C HIS A 81 11.43 2.34 1.01
N PHE A 82 11.39 1.64 -0.11
CA PHE A 82 12.31 0.57 -0.43
C PHE A 82 13.44 1.10 -1.32
N THR A 83 14.65 0.82 -0.92
CA THR A 83 15.87 1.06 -1.71
C THR A 83 16.76 -0.19 -1.69
N ALA A 84 17.71 -0.27 -2.62
CA ALA A 84 18.67 -1.35 -2.65
C ALA A 84 19.56 -1.41 -1.38
N GLU A 85 19.64 -0.30 -0.63
CA GLU A 85 20.44 -0.20 0.60
C GLU A 85 19.69 -0.67 1.84
N ASN A 86 18.33 -0.62 1.83
CA ASN A 86 17.50 -0.95 3.00
C ASN A 86 16.59 -2.16 2.80
N SER A 87 16.61 -2.78 1.62
CA SER A 87 15.74 -3.90 1.26
C SER A 87 16.43 -4.85 0.28
N GLU A 88 15.74 -5.91 -0.14
CA GLU A 88 16.20 -6.83 -1.19
C GLU A 88 15.89 -6.32 -2.61
N LEU A 89 15.59 -5.04 -2.77
CA LEU A 89 15.42 -4.41 -4.07
C LEU A 89 16.76 -4.46 -4.85
N LEU A 90 16.72 -4.98 -6.07
CA LEU A 90 17.93 -5.20 -6.87
C LEU A 90 18.57 -3.87 -7.34
N SER A 91 17.79 -2.83 -7.52
CA SER A 91 18.23 -1.49 -7.96
C SER A 91 17.23 -0.42 -7.56
N ASN A 92 17.71 0.80 -7.36
CA ASN A 92 16.87 1.98 -7.14
C ASN A 92 16.25 2.52 -8.45
N ASN A 93 16.63 1.96 -9.60
CA ASN A 93 16.08 2.34 -10.91
C ASN A 93 14.95 1.37 -11.29
N ILE A 94 13.71 1.82 -11.08
CA ILE A 94 12.51 1.02 -11.33
C ILE A 94 11.98 1.32 -12.73
N LEU A 95 11.80 0.29 -13.52
CA LEU A 95 11.33 0.42 -14.91
C LEU A 95 9.84 0.09 -15.06
N SER A 96 9.35 -0.85 -14.25
CA SER A 96 7.96 -1.31 -14.29
C SER A 96 7.52 -1.90 -12.94
N MET A 97 6.22 -1.96 -12.74
CA MET A 97 5.62 -2.53 -11.54
C MET A 97 4.31 -3.24 -11.89
N ALA A 98 4.03 -4.35 -11.22
CA ALA A 98 2.76 -5.06 -11.30
C ALA A 98 2.37 -5.61 -9.95
N ILE A 99 1.08 -5.70 -9.66
CA ILE A 99 0.54 -6.24 -8.42
C ILE A 99 -0.33 -7.44 -8.74
N ASN A 100 -0.14 -8.52 -8.00
CA ASN A 100 -1.08 -9.63 -7.94
C ASN A 100 -2.07 -9.35 -6.82
N ASP A 101 -3.25 -8.85 -7.17
CA ASP A 101 -4.27 -8.45 -6.19
C ASP A 101 -4.80 -9.61 -5.34
N VAL A 102 -4.65 -10.86 -5.80
CA VAL A 102 -5.11 -12.05 -5.05
C VAL A 102 -4.13 -12.39 -3.93
N SER A 103 -2.82 -12.34 -4.20
CA SER A 103 -1.79 -12.66 -3.20
C SER A 103 -1.28 -11.44 -2.44
N GLY A 104 -1.45 -10.24 -2.97
CA GLY A 104 -0.82 -9.02 -2.50
C GLY A 104 0.65 -8.89 -2.91
N GLU A 105 1.17 -9.76 -3.76
CA GLU A 105 2.56 -9.73 -4.21
C GLU A 105 2.77 -8.61 -5.23
N VAL A 106 3.74 -7.75 -4.96
CA VAL A 106 4.14 -6.64 -5.82
C VAL A 106 5.46 -6.97 -6.50
N PHE A 107 5.48 -6.91 -7.83
CA PHE A 107 6.65 -7.20 -8.66
C PHE A 107 7.29 -5.91 -9.12
N PHE A 108 8.62 -5.83 -9.01
CA PHE A 108 9.43 -4.69 -9.43
C PHE A 108 10.38 -5.11 -10.54
N GLY A 109 10.17 -4.61 -11.75
CA GLY A 109 11.12 -4.71 -12.85
C GLY A 109 12.14 -3.57 -12.73
N THR A 110 13.40 -3.92 -12.49
CA THR A 110 14.51 -2.98 -12.38
C THR A 110 15.49 -3.14 -13.54
N ASP A 111 16.42 -2.22 -13.69
CA ASP A 111 17.53 -2.34 -14.65
C ASP A 111 18.51 -3.47 -14.33
N LYS A 112 18.41 -4.09 -13.14
CA LYS A 112 19.23 -5.24 -12.70
C LYS A 112 18.45 -6.56 -12.60
N GLY A 113 17.17 -6.57 -12.94
CA GLY A 113 16.34 -7.76 -12.94
C GLY A 113 15.00 -7.58 -12.26
N LEU A 114 14.31 -8.70 -12.09
CA LEU A 114 12.98 -8.77 -11.46
C LEU A 114 13.12 -9.24 -10.02
N CYS A 115 12.45 -8.54 -9.11
CA CYS A 115 12.24 -8.97 -7.72
C CYS A 115 10.79 -8.72 -7.30
N SER A 116 10.38 -9.26 -6.16
CA SER A 116 9.03 -9.06 -5.63
C SER A 116 9.06 -8.82 -4.13
N TYR A 117 7.96 -8.27 -3.64
CA TYR A 117 7.69 -8.04 -2.23
C TYR A 117 6.27 -8.50 -1.90
N MET A 118 6.12 -9.28 -0.83
CA MET A 118 4.81 -9.71 -0.34
C MET A 118 4.21 -8.59 0.52
N SER A 119 3.24 -7.88 -0.05
CA SER A 119 2.51 -6.82 0.64
C SER A 119 1.42 -7.41 1.55
N ASP A 120 0.94 -6.61 2.47
CA ASP A 120 -0.15 -6.92 3.40
C ASP A 120 -1.54 -6.51 2.89
N ALA A 121 -1.65 -6.08 1.63
CA ALA A 121 -2.91 -5.68 1.01
C ALA A 121 -3.26 -6.59 -0.17
N THR A 122 -4.50 -7.08 -0.16
CA THR A 122 -5.09 -7.88 -1.26
C THR A 122 -6.36 -7.20 -1.76
N ALA A 123 -6.91 -7.67 -2.88
CA ALA A 123 -8.21 -7.22 -3.34
C ALA A 123 -9.28 -7.42 -2.27
N ALA A 124 -10.06 -6.38 -2.02
CA ALA A 124 -11.16 -6.44 -1.06
C ALA A 124 -12.33 -7.27 -1.61
N ALA A 125 -12.97 -8.06 -0.76
CA ALA A 125 -14.24 -8.68 -1.09
C ALA A 125 -15.33 -7.61 -1.23
N GLY A 126 -16.17 -7.72 -2.23
CA GLY A 126 -17.34 -6.83 -2.41
C GLY A 126 -18.32 -6.97 -1.25
N GLU A 127 -18.56 -8.21 -0.82
CA GLU A 127 -19.33 -8.58 0.37
C GLU A 127 -18.54 -9.64 1.15
N MET A 128 -18.55 -9.53 2.49
CA MET A 128 -17.93 -10.53 3.35
C MET A 128 -18.88 -11.72 3.51
N GLU A 129 -18.44 -12.89 3.04
CA GLU A 129 -19.14 -14.15 3.26
C GLU A 129 -18.43 -14.93 4.35
N LYS A 130 -19.20 -15.48 5.29
CA LYS A 130 -18.68 -16.21 6.45
C LYS A 130 -17.69 -17.32 6.08
N ASP A 131 -17.94 -18.03 5.00
CA ASP A 131 -17.13 -19.17 4.58
C ASP A 131 -15.83 -18.75 3.85
N ASN A 132 -15.75 -17.49 3.39
CA ASN A 132 -14.60 -16.92 2.72
C ASN A 132 -13.67 -16.17 3.68
N VAL A 133 -14.13 -15.84 4.90
CA VAL A 133 -13.29 -15.19 5.91
C VAL A 133 -12.62 -16.24 6.78
N TYR A 134 -11.30 -16.32 6.69
CA TYR A 134 -10.51 -17.24 7.52
C TYR A 134 -9.13 -16.66 7.86
N ALA A 135 -8.49 -17.24 8.87
CA ALA A 135 -7.15 -16.87 9.29
C ALA A 135 -6.15 -18.00 9.01
N TYR A 136 -4.92 -17.62 8.67
CA TYR A 136 -3.80 -18.56 8.54
C TYR A 136 -2.49 -17.97 9.08
N PRO A 137 -1.54 -18.83 9.53
CA PRO A 137 -1.68 -20.26 9.72
C PRO A 137 -2.70 -20.59 10.82
N ASN A 138 -3.46 -21.67 10.65
CA ASN A 138 -4.38 -22.17 11.66
C ASN A 138 -4.31 -23.72 11.70
N PRO A 139 -3.77 -24.33 12.77
CA PRO A 139 -3.31 -23.68 14.01
C PRO A 139 -1.96 -22.97 13.85
N VAL A 140 -1.71 -21.96 14.68
CA VAL A 140 -0.40 -21.32 14.84
C VAL A 140 0.51 -22.24 15.66
N LYS A 141 1.66 -22.63 15.11
CA LYS A 141 2.66 -23.44 15.82
C LYS A 141 3.43 -22.61 16.85
N PRO A 142 3.91 -23.22 17.96
CA PRO A 142 4.63 -22.48 19.01
C PRO A 142 5.96 -21.79 18.55
N ASP A 143 6.55 -22.30 17.48
CA ASP A 143 7.78 -21.78 16.87
C ASP A 143 7.55 -20.82 15.70
N TYR A 144 6.30 -20.51 15.40
CA TYR A 144 5.95 -19.59 14.32
C TYR A 144 6.17 -18.14 14.74
N THR A 145 6.98 -17.42 13.97
CA THR A 145 7.35 -16.02 14.20
C THR A 145 6.82 -15.06 13.11
N GLY A 146 6.05 -15.59 12.15
CA GLY A 146 5.45 -14.79 11.08
C GLY A 146 4.13 -14.15 11.48
N LEU A 147 3.56 -13.40 10.53
CA LEU A 147 2.26 -12.76 10.73
C LEU A 147 1.10 -13.77 10.59
N ILE A 148 0.12 -13.64 11.47
CA ILE A 148 -1.18 -14.29 11.32
C ILE A 148 -2.02 -13.39 10.42
N THR A 149 -2.53 -13.95 9.33
CA THR A 149 -3.24 -13.21 8.30
C THR A 149 -4.70 -13.61 8.26
N VAL A 150 -5.60 -12.64 8.33
CA VAL A 150 -7.04 -12.81 8.09
C VAL A 150 -7.35 -12.32 6.69
N VAL A 151 -8.05 -13.12 5.88
CA VAL A 151 -8.40 -12.82 4.48
C VAL A 151 -9.90 -12.89 4.25
N GLY A 152 -10.34 -12.47 3.04
CA GLY A 152 -11.75 -12.46 2.64
C GLY A 152 -12.53 -11.27 3.19
N LEU A 153 -11.82 -10.22 3.61
CA LEU A 153 -12.41 -9.02 4.19
C LEU A 153 -12.85 -8.02 3.12
N SER A 154 -13.83 -7.19 3.43
CA SER A 154 -14.14 -6.00 2.64
C SER A 154 -13.19 -4.85 2.97
N MET A 155 -13.15 -3.83 2.11
CA MET A 155 -12.34 -2.63 2.32
C MET A 155 -12.65 -1.95 3.65
N ASN A 156 -11.61 -1.60 4.41
CA ASN A 156 -11.72 -0.91 5.71
C ASN A 156 -12.60 -1.62 6.75
N ALA A 157 -12.71 -2.96 6.66
CA ALA A 157 -13.44 -3.75 7.65
C ALA A 157 -12.81 -3.60 9.05
N ASP A 158 -13.65 -3.40 10.06
CA ASP A 158 -13.19 -3.41 11.46
C ASP A 158 -12.94 -4.86 11.91
N VAL A 159 -11.68 -5.18 12.18
CA VAL A 159 -11.24 -6.50 12.65
C VAL A 159 -10.98 -6.44 14.15
N LYS A 160 -11.53 -7.43 14.88
CA LYS A 160 -11.25 -7.65 16.31
C LYS A 160 -10.88 -9.10 16.54
N ILE A 161 -9.73 -9.32 17.14
CA ILE A 161 -9.27 -10.63 17.58
C ILE A 161 -9.51 -10.73 19.08
N THR A 162 -10.20 -11.76 19.53
CA THR A 162 -10.53 -11.97 20.94
C THR A 162 -10.14 -13.36 21.40
N THR A 163 -9.91 -13.51 22.68
CA THR A 163 -9.84 -14.84 23.32
C THR A 163 -11.19 -15.53 23.25
N SER A 164 -11.24 -16.84 23.54
CA SER A 164 -12.50 -17.59 23.66
C SER A 164 -13.42 -17.08 24.78
N SER A 165 -12.88 -16.36 25.77
CA SER A 165 -13.62 -15.68 26.83
C SER A 165 -14.12 -14.29 26.45
N GLY A 166 -13.78 -13.80 25.24
CA GLY A 166 -14.20 -12.50 24.73
C GLY A 166 -13.27 -11.32 25.08
N ALA A 167 -12.13 -11.57 25.73
CA ALA A 167 -11.16 -10.50 25.97
C ALA A 167 -10.49 -10.08 24.64
N LEU A 168 -10.45 -8.77 24.39
CA LEU A 168 -9.80 -8.21 23.20
C LEU A 168 -8.28 -8.44 23.24
N VAL A 169 -7.73 -8.96 22.15
CA VAL A 169 -6.30 -9.22 21.98
C VAL A 169 -5.70 -8.23 20.97
N ALA A 170 -6.33 -8.09 19.80
CA ALA A 170 -5.92 -7.14 18.78
C ALA A 170 -7.12 -6.57 18.05
N GLN A 171 -6.96 -5.38 17.49
CA GLN A 171 -7.97 -4.76 16.62
C GLN A 171 -7.32 -3.84 15.59
N GLY A 172 -7.99 -3.66 14.47
CA GLY A 172 -7.56 -2.76 13.41
C GLY A 172 -8.52 -2.75 12.23
N LYS A 173 -8.10 -2.13 11.15
CA LYS A 173 -8.83 -2.12 9.87
C LYS A 173 -8.11 -2.99 8.85
N SER A 174 -8.87 -3.58 7.94
CA SER A 174 -8.31 -4.35 6.84
C SER A 174 -7.60 -3.44 5.84
N ASN A 175 -6.48 -3.92 5.28
CA ASN A 175 -5.84 -3.39 4.08
C ASN A 175 -6.41 -4.12 2.85
N GLY A 176 -7.40 -3.51 2.20
CA GLY A 176 -8.16 -4.25 1.19
C GLY A 176 -8.87 -5.45 1.82
N GLY A 177 -8.62 -6.64 1.27
CA GLY A 177 -9.20 -7.91 1.73
C GLY A 177 -8.47 -8.59 2.90
N THR A 178 -7.45 -7.96 3.50
CA THR A 178 -6.52 -8.62 4.42
C THR A 178 -6.30 -7.81 5.70
N PHE A 179 -6.13 -8.50 6.83
CA PHE A 179 -5.64 -7.94 8.08
C PHE A 179 -4.53 -8.85 8.64
N THR A 180 -3.44 -8.26 9.09
CA THR A 180 -2.29 -8.99 9.65
C THR A 180 -2.09 -8.66 11.12
N TRP A 181 -1.64 -9.66 11.90
CA TRP A 181 -1.34 -9.57 13.32
C TRP A 181 -0.09 -10.41 13.64
N ASP A 182 0.79 -9.89 14.48
CA ASP A 182 2.06 -10.52 14.86
C ASP A 182 1.94 -11.57 15.97
N GLY A 183 0.75 -11.76 16.54
CA GLY A 183 0.50 -12.74 17.58
C GLY A 183 0.78 -12.25 19.01
N ASN A 184 1.11 -10.96 19.22
CA ASN A 184 1.39 -10.33 20.52
C ASN A 184 0.26 -9.46 21.03
#